data_33e229cc8b070a1cab333ea40d3f57c3
#
_entry.id   33e229cc8b070a1cab333ea40d3f57c3
#
_cell.length_a   1.000
_cell.length_b   1.000
_cell.length_c   1.000
_cell.angle_alpha   90.00
_cell.angle_beta   90.00
_cell.angle_gamma   90.00
#
_symmetry.space_group_name_H-M   'P 1'
#
loop_
_entity.id
_entity.type
_entity.pdbx_description
1 polymer ?
#
loop_
_entity_poly.entity_id
_entity_poly.type
_entity_poly.pdbx_seq_one_letter_code
_entity_poly.pdbx_strand_id
1 'polypeptide(L)'
;MTPDWPDDPESVEVARAEPEALANKTLKQVADHTTEVVTALDKKPVLIGHSTGGLLAEMLAGKGNAAVTVAIDPGVFRGVLPLPLSVLRGVGPFLINPRTRGRAITLTFDQFRYGWANALDEQEAMELYDKFHVAASGVSLVQMGNANLNPWTEAKVDTKNPDRGPLLIIDGGADHTVPWAIADAAYKQQKHNPGVTEIVKIPNRGHSLTIDHGWREVADTALAFVKRFA
;
A
#
# COMPACT_ATOMS: atom_id res chain seq x y z
N MET A 1 15.55 -5.17 -4.87
CA MET A 1 15.81 -4.49 -3.59
C MET A 1 14.47 -4.16 -2.95
N THR A 2 14.32 -4.43 -1.67
CA THR A 2 13.20 -4.00 -0.81
C THR A 2 13.79 -3.03 0.20
N PRO A 3 13.55 -1.72 0.08
CA PRO A 3 14.01 -0.77 1.09
C PRO A 3 13.18 -0.96 2.36
N ASP A 4 13.86 -1.00 3.49
CA ASP A 4 13.23 -1.05 4.81
C ASP A 4 12.62 0.31 5.15
N TRP A 5 11.72 0.34 6.10
CA TRP A 5 11.27 1.60 6.69
C TRP A 5 12.36 2.19 7.61
N PRO A 6 12.36 3.49 7.86
CA PRO A 6 13.30 4.06 8.83
C PRO A 6 13.17 3.35 10.17
N ASP A 7 14.29 2.89 10.72
CA ASP A 7 14.39 2.12 11.97
C ASP A 7 13.56 0.80 11.97
N ASP A 8 13.38 0.18 10.79
CA ASP A 8 12.71 -1.12 10.68
C ASP A 8 13.52 -2.18 11.44
N PRO A 9 12.89 -3.01 12.27
CA PRO A 9 13.56 -4.10 12.98
C PRO A 9 14.19 -5.10 12.01
N GLU A 10 15.35 -5.65 12.39
CA GLU A 10 16.16 -6.55 11.54
C GLU A 10 15.46 -7.88 11.19
N SER A 11 14.46 -8.29 11.95
CA SER A 11 13.68 -9.51 11.69
C SER A 11 12.25 -9.43 12.20
N VAL A 12 11.39 -10.34 11.75
CA VAL A 12 10.01 -10.48 12.22
C VAL A 12 9.97 -10.73 13.73
N GLU A 13 10.90 -11.49 14.27
CA GLU A 13 11.00 -11.79 15.71
C GLU A 13 11.30 -10.54 16.51
N VAL A 14 12.25 -9.71 16.05
CA VAL A 14 12.57 -8.42 16.68
C VAL A 14 11.39 -7.46 16.53
N ALA A 15 10.75 -7.38 15.37
CA ALA A 15 9.57 -6.54 15.17
C ALA A 15 8.40 -6.90 16.10
N ARG A 16 8.24 -8.19 16.43
CA ARG A 16 7.25 -8.67 17.40
C ARG A 16 7.63 -8.37 18.85
N ALA A 17 8.92 -8.44 19.17
CA ALA A 17 9.43 -8.10 20.51
C ALA A 17 9.38 -6.57 20.77
N GLU A 18 9.56 -5.76 19.72
CA GLU A 18 9.59 -4.30 19.78
C GLU A 18 8.49 -3.65 18.90
N PRO A 19 7.20 -3.94 19.16
CA PRO A 19 6.11 -3.52 18.29
C PRO A 19 6.00 -2.00 18.09
N GLU A 20 6.50 -1.21 19.05
CA GLU A 20 6.45 0.25 18.99
C GLU A 20 7.57 0.87 18.14
N ALA A 21 8.51 0.11 17.62
CA ALA A 21 9.60 0.62 16.77
C ALA A 21 9.08 1.43 15.56
N LEU A 22 7.97 1.01 14.97
CA LEU A 22 7.35 1.68 13.83
C LEU A 22 6.16 2.59 14.19
N ALA A 23 5.83 2.75 15.48
CA ALA A 23 4.58 3.40 15.93
C ALA A 23 4.36 4.81 15.34
N ASN A 24 5.40 5.62 15.26
CA ASN A 24 5.34 7.02 14.89
C ASN A 24 5.91 7.32 13.49
N LYS A 25 6.04 6.32 12.63
CA LYS A 25 6.53 6.53 11.25
C LYS A 25 5.44 7.17 10.40
N THR A 26 5.64 8.44 10.03
CA THR A 26 4.71 9.16 9.15
C THR A 26 4.94 8.77 7.68
N LEU A 27 3.93 8.97 6.84
CA LEU A 27 4.05 8.74 5.40
C LEU A 27 5.19 9.57 4.78
N LYS A 28 5.39 10.80 5.28
CA LYS A 28 6.48 11.66 4.80
C LYS A 28 7.84 11.08 5.14
N GLN A 29 8.05 10.64 6.39
CA GLN A 29 9.33 10.05 6.80
C GLN A 29 9.69 8.84 5.96
N VAL A 30 8.71 7.93 5.74
CA VAL A 30 8.94 6.73 4.91
C VAL A 30 9.16 7.10 3.45
N ALA A 31 8.38 8.05 2.91
CA ALA A 31 8.54 8.50 1.52
C ALA A 31 9.87 9.23 1.29
N ASP A 32 10.35 10.02 2.26
CA ASP A 32 11.63 10.70 2.15
C ASP A 32 12.79 9.70 2.20
N HIS A 33 12.77 8.77 3.16
CA HIS A 33 13.76 7.68 3.24
C HIS A 33 13.80 6.83 1.95
N THR A 34 12.65 6.39 1.47
CA THR A 34 12.57 5.65 0.21
C THR A 34 13.06 6.50 -0.98
N THR A 35 12.78 7.82 -0.97
CA THR A 35 13.28 8.74 -2.00
C THR A 35 14.81 8.79 -1.98
N GLU A 36 15.45 8.88 -0.81
CA GLU A 36 16.91 8.85 -0.67
C GLU A 36 17.50 7.56 -1.27
N VAL A 37 16.93 6.39 -0.94
CA VAL A 37 17.35 5.10 -1.49
C VAL A 37 17.23 5.08 -3.02
N VAL A 38 16.08 5.52 -3.55
CA VAL A 38 15.80 5.50 -4.99
C VAL A 38 16.67 6.47 -5.77
N THR A 39 16.92 7.67 -5.24
CA THR A 39 17.72 8.69 -5.91
C THR A 39 19.24 8.41 -5.84
N ALA A 40 19.66 7.51 -4.96
CA ALA A 40 21.05 7.03 -4.92
C ALA A 40 21.37 5.98 -6.01
N LEU A 41 20.39 5.51 -6.75
CA LEU A 41 20.58 4.56 -7.85
C LEU A 41 21.04 5.29 -9.12
N ASP A 42 21.91 4.64 -9.92
CA ASP A 42 22.39 5.20 -11.19
C ASP A 42 21.29 5.47 -12.22
N LYS A 43 20.16 4.77 -12.11
CA LYS A 43 19.01 4.89 -13.01
C LYS A 43 17.71 4.86 -12.21
N LYS A 44 16.68 5.53 -12.71
CA LYS A 44 15.33 5.42 -12.14
C LYS A 44 14.90 3.94 -12.13
N PRO A 45 14.50 3.41 -10.97
CA PRO A 45 14.09 2.01 -10.87
C PRO A 45 12.63 1.79 -11.33
N VAL A 46 12.27 0.53 -11.51
CA VAL A 46 10.89 0.08 -11.45
C VAL A 46 10.46 0.07 -9.97
N LEU A 47 9.37 0.75 -9.64
CA LEU A 47 8.78 0.74 -8.31
C LEU A 47 7.58 -0.21 -8.28
N ILE A 48 7.61 -1.19 -7.38
CA ILE A 48 6.47 -2.08 -7.13
C ILE A 48 6.15 -1.98 -5.64
N GLY A 49 4.93 -1.59 -5.33
CA GLY A 49 4.49 -1.45 -3.95
C GLY A 49 3.10 -2.03 -3.72
N HIS A 50 2.87 -2.55 -2.51
CA HIS A 50 1.59 -3.09 -2.08
C HIS A 50 1.03 -2.28 -0.91
N SER A 51 -0.26 -2.04 -0.87
CA SER A 51 -0.97 -1.34 0.20
C SER A 51 -0.36 0.06 0.46
N THR A 52 0.14 0.34 1.67
CA THR A 52 0.91 1.57 1.97
C THR A 52 2.12 1.71 1.05
N GLY A 53 2.81 0.62 0.73
CA GLY A 53 3.91 0.61 -0.26
C GLY A 53 3.44 0.97 -1.67
N GLY A 54 2.21 0.62 -2.05
CA GLY A 54 1.57 1.04 -3.30
C GLY A 54 1.36 2.56 -3.35
N LEU A 55 0.86 3.14 -2.25
CA LEU A 55 0.76 4.60 -2.12
C LEU A 55 2.13 5.27 -2.20
N LEU A 56 3.15 4.73 -1.50
CA LEU A 56 4.51 5.25 -1.56
C LEU A 56 5.08 5.21 -2.98
N ALA A 57 4.87 4.11 -3.71
CA ALA A 57 5.27 4.00 -5.11
C ALA A 57 4.60 5.07 -5.99
N GLU A 58 3.30 5.33 -5.81
CA GLU A 58 2.60 6.41 -6.50
C GLU A 58 3.12 7.82 -6.10
N MET A 59 3.45 8.03 -4.81
CA MET A 59 4.04 9.29 -4.34
C MET A 59 5.41 9.56 -4.97
N LEU A 60 6.27 8.54 -5.05
CA LEU A 60 7.60 8.65 -5.67
C LEU A 60 7.49 8.82 -7.19
N ALA A 61 6.59 8.09 -7.83
CA ALA A 61 6.28 8.27 -9.26
C ALA A 61 5.82 9.70 -9.54
N GLY A 62 4.92 10.24 -8.72
CA GLY A 62 4.47 11.63 -8.81
C GLY A 62 5.60 12.66 -8.67
N LYS A 63 6.71 12.30 -8.01
CA LYS A 63 7.95 13.11 -7.96
C LYS A 63 8.89 12.88 -9.16
N GLY A 64 8.54 11.99 -10.10
CA GLY A 64 9.38 11.64 -11.25
C GLY A 64 10.51 10.68 -10.93
N ASN A 65 10.45 9.93 -9.83
CA ASN A 65 11.54 9.06 -9.35
C ASN A 65 11.43 7.60 -9.82
N ALA A 66 10.48 7.28 -10.70
CA ALA A 66 10.27 5.93 -11.22
C ALA A 66 10.45 5.87 -12.74
N ALA A 67 11.01 4.76 -13.25
CA ALA A 67 10.97 4.43 -14.67
C ALA A 67 9.58 3.83 -15.03
N VAL A 68 9.08 2.93 -14.19
CA VAL A 68 7.76 2.29 -14.28
C VAL A 68 7.24 2.07 -12.87
N THR A 69 5.94 2.15 -12.66
CA THR A 69 5.32 1.93 -11.34
C THR A 69 4.23 0.88 -11.42
N VAL A 70 4.21 -0.03 -10.45
CA VAL A 70 3.11 -0.96 -10.18
C VAL A 70 2.64 -0.75 -8.75
N ALA A 71 1.40 -0.30 -8.60
CA ALA A 71 0.75 -0.09 -7.31
C ALA A 71 -0.31 -1.18 -7.11
N ILE A 72 -0.09 -2.06 -6.14
CA ILE A 72 -0.95 -3.20 -5.85
C ILE A 72 -1.81 -2.86 -4.63
N ASP A 73 -3.13 -2.89 -4.76
CA ASP A 73 -4.08 -2.47 -3.72
C ASP A 73 -3.62 -1.19 -2.98
N PRO A 74 -3.33 -0.08 -3.70
CA PRO A 74 -2.64 1.07 -3.12
C PRO A 74 -3.47 1.76 -2.03
N GLY A 75 -2.78 2.22 -1.00
CA GLY A 75 -3.39 3.01 0.08
C GLY A 75 -4.03 4.31 -0.42
N VAL A 76 -4.97 4.83 0.37
CA VAL A 76 -5.76 6.02 0.02
C VAL A 76 -4.91 7.29 0.06
N PHE A 77 -5.02 8.13 -0.97
CA PHE A 77 -4.48 9.48 -1.01
C PHE A 77 -5.57 10.54 -1.23
N ARG A 78 -5.24 11.79 -1.02
CA ARG A 78 -6.17 12.91 -1.18
C ARG A 78 -6.76 12.96 -2.59
N GLY A 79 -8.09 12.96 -2.68
CA GLY A 79 -8.86 12.91 -3.92
C GLY A 79 -9.51 11.54 -4.18
N VAL A 80 -9.04 10.48 -3.50
CA VAL A 80 -9.69 9.17 -3.49
C VAL A 80 -10.78 9.19 -2.43
N LEU A 81 -12.03 9.33 -2.83
CA LEU A 81 -13.16 9.61 -1.92
C LEU A 81 -13.93 8.39 -1.41
N PRO A 82 -14.01 7.25 -2.14
CA PRO A 82 -14.84 6.12 -1.71
C PRO A 82 -14.46 5.61 -0.31
N LEU A 83 -15.48 5.32 0.49
CA LEU A 83 -15.33 4.74 1.83
C LEU A 83 -16.32 3.56 1.97
N PRO A 84 -16.03 2.40 1.36
CA PRO A 84 -16.86 1.21 1.43
C PRO A 84 -17.09 0.71 2.85
N LEU A 85 -18.21 -0.01 3.07
CA LEU A 85 -18.55 -0.57 4.39
C LEU A 85 -17.50 -1.57 4.89
N SER A 86 -16.85 -2.33 4.01
CA SER A 86 -15.76 -3.23 4.39
C SER A 86 -14.60 -2.48 5.04
N VAL A 87 -14.22 -1.33 4.47
CA VAL A 87 -13.17 -0.45 5.02
C VAL A 87 -13.57 0.12 6.37
N LEU A 88 -14.82 0.62 6.48
CA LEU A 88 -15.33 1.11 7.76
C LEU A 88 -15.30 0.04 8.85
N ARG A 89 -15.63 -1.21 8.50
CA ARG A 89 -15.56 -2.34 9.44
C ARG A 89 -14.13 -2.73 9.79
N GLY A 90 -13.22 -2.81 8.82
CA GLY A 90 -11.84 -3.27 9.02
C GLY A 90 -10.93 -2.19 9.65
N VAL A 91 -10.98 -0.98 9.11
CA VAL A 91 -10.06 0.11 9.48
C VAL A 91 -10.70 1.14 10.43
N GLY A 92 -12.02 1.31 10.35
CA GLY A 92 -12.77 2.29 11.13
C GLY A 92 -12.46 2.29 12.63
N PRO A 93 -12.44 1.15 13.33
CA PRO A 93 -12.11 1.09 14.77
C PRO A 93 -10.76 1.72 15.12
N PHE A 94 -9.77 1.61 14.23
CA PHE A 94 -8.45 2.23 14.42
C PHE A 94 -8.49 3.75 14.16
N LEU A 95 -9.26 4.21 13.19
CA LEU A 95 -9.35 5.63 12.84
C LEU A 95 -10.04 6.46 13.90
N ILE A 96 -11.06 5.92 14.58
CA ILE A 96 -11.80 6.62 15.63
C ILE A 96 -11.11 6.57 17.00
N ASN A 97 -10.16 5.65 17.21
CA ASN A 97 -9.43 5.54 18.46
C ASN A 97 -8.26 6.56 18.50
N PRO A 98 -8.29 7.57 19.39
CA PRO A 98 -7.24 8.59 19.44
C PRO A 98 -5.86 8.03 19.81
N ARG A 99 -5.81 6.87 20.49
CA ARG A 99 -4.54 6.23 20.86
C ARG A 99 -3.80 5.64 19.66
N THR A 100 -4.49 5.36 18.56
CA THR A 100 -3.89 4.86 17.32
C THR A 100 -2.78 5.77 16.78
N ARG A 101 -2.91 7.08 16.96
CA ARG A 101 -1.93 8.07 16.45
C ARG A 101 -0.56 8.00 17.08
N GLY A 102 -0.43 7.43 18.27
CA GLY A 102 0.84 7.37 18.98
C GLY A 102 1.34 5.96 19.25
N ARG A 103 0.74 4.95 18.61
CA ARG A 103 1.06 3.55 18.84
C ARG A 103 1.19 2.76 17.55
N ALA A 104 1.89 1.65 17.64
CA ALA A 104 1.81 0.60 16.64
C ALA A 104 0.47 -0.15 16.74
N ILE A 105 0.02 -0.69 15.62
CA ILE A 105 -1.20 -1.47 15.50
C ILE A 105 -0.80 -2.90 15.14
N THR A 106 -1.16 -3.84 15.99
CA THR A 106 -1.09 -5.28 15.69
C THR A 106 -2.51 -5.78 15.52
N LEU A 107 -2.83 -6.40 14.38
CA LEU A 107 -4.13 -7.00 14.14
C LEU A 107 -4.29 -8.29 14.94
N THR A 108 -5.47 -8.54 15.46
CA THR A 108 -5.84 -9.91 15.88
C THR A 108 -6.03 -10.80 14.67
N PHE A 109 -6.03 -12.14 14.86
CA PHE A 109 -6.28 -13.06 13.74
C PHE A 109 -7.62 -12.78 13.05
N ASP A 110 -8.70 -12.52 13.79
CA ASP A 110 -10.00 -12.21 13.22
C ASP A 110 -9.98 -10.92 12.37
N GLN A 111 -9.25 -9.90 12.82
CA GLN A 111 -9.07 -8.65 12.08
C GLN A 111 -8.23 -8.86 10.81
N PHE A 112 -7.16 -9.65 10.91
CA PHE A 112 -6.33 -10.04 9.77
C PHE A 112 -7.15 -10.86 8.76
N ARG A 113 -7.86 -11.88 9.24
CA ARG A 113 -8.72 -12.72 8.40
C ARG A 113 -9.78 -11.90 7.68
N TYR A 114 -10.40 -10.93 8.36
CA TYR A 114 -11.39 -10.07 7.74
C TYR A 114 -10.79 -9.12 6.70
N GLY A 115 -9.72 -8.42 7.02
CA GLY A 115 -9.16 -7.34 6.20
C GLY A 115 -8.21 -7.83 5.11
N TRP A 116 -7.38 -8.84 5.42
CA TRP A 116 -6.31 -9.31 4.55
C TRP A 116 -6.59 -10.64 3.88
N ALA A 117 -7.07 -11.61 4.65
CA ALA A 117 -7.17 -13.01 4.25
C ALA A 117 -8.62 -13.47 4.03
N ASN A 118 -9.52 -12.53 3.73
CA ASN A 118 -10.96 -12.81 3.58
C ASN A 118 -11.30 -13.71 2.37
N ALA A 119 -10.40 -13.82 1.41
CA ALA A 119 -10.55 -14.68 0.23
C ALA A 119 -9.84 -16.05 0.37
N LEU A 120 -9.22 -16.33 1.52
CA LEU A 120 -8.48 -17.57 1.81
C LEU A 120 -9.30 -18.50 2.70
N ASP A 121 -8.93 -19.79 2.68
CA ASP A 121 -9.38 -20.69 3.73
C ASP A 121 -8.73 -20.37 5.08
N GLU A 122 -9.24 -20.97 6.14
CA GLU A 122 -8.78 -20.66 7.51
C GLU A 122 -7.36 -21.13 7.76
N GLN A 123 -6.97 -22.25 7.18
CA GLN A 123 -5.64 -22.81 7.37
C GLN A 123 -4.59 -21.90 6.74
N GLU A 124 -4.74 -21.53 5.48
CA GLU A 124 -3.82 -20.62 4.80
C GLU A 124 -3.78 -19.24 5.48
N ALA A 125 -4.96 -18.72 5.89
CA ALA A 125 -5.02 -17.45 6.62
C ALA A 125 -4.23 -17.50 7.94
N MET A 126 -4.28 -18.60 8.68
CA MET A 126 -3.53 -18.77 9.92
C MET A 126 -2.02 -18.88 9.64
N GLU A 127 -1.62 -19.66 8.63
CA GLU A 127 -0.22 -19.80 8.24
C GLU A 127 0.42 -18.44 7.86
N LEU A 128 -0.31 -17.61 7.10
CA LEU A 128 0.15 -16.28 6.73
C LEU A 128 0.20 -15.35 7.95
N TYR A 129 -0.79 -15.41 8.83
CA TYR A 129 -0.81 -14.63 10.07
C TYR A 129 0.39 -14.98 10.95
N ASP A 130 0.62 -16.26 11.20
CA ASP A 130 1.72 -16.71 12.05
C ASP A 130 3.09 -16.35 11.46
N LYS A 131 3.21 -16.36 10.16
CA LYS A 131 4.47 -16.09 9.46
C LYS A 131 4.78 -14.61 9.33
N PHE A 132 3.79 -13.78 9.00
CA PHE A 132 4.05 -12.43 8.50
C PHE A 132 3.49 -11.29 9.35
N HIS A 133 2.56 -11.54 10.30
CA HIS A 133 1.99 -10.42 11.03
C HIS A 133 3.03 -9.74 11.93
N VAL A 134 3.12 -8.44 11.78
CA VAL A 134 3.92 -7.54 12.62
C VAL A 134 3.11 -6.27 12.89
N ALA A 135 3.54 -5.50 13.87
CA ALA A 135 2.92 -4.22 14.15
C ALA A 135 3.18 -3.22 13.02
N ALA A 136 2.18 -2.38 12.73
CA ALA A 136 2.25 -1.33 11.72
C ALA A 136 2.09 0.07 12.34
N SER A 137 2.56 1.11 11.65
CA SER A 137 2.43 2.48 12.12
C SER A 137 0.97 2.95 12.17
N GLY A 138 0.49 3.27 13.37
CA GLY A 138 -0.83 3.86 13.55
C GLY A 138 -0.94 5.26 12.95
N VAL A 139 0.13 6.05 12.98
CA VAL A 139 0.11 7.40 12.41
C VAL A 139 -0.06 7.38 10.90
N SER A 140 0.64 6.50 10.19
CA SER A 140 0.50 6.34 8.72
C SER A 140 -0.92 5.92 8.35
N LEU A 141 -1.52 4.98 9.10
CA LEU A 141 -2.91 4.55 8.89
C LEU A 141 -3.89 5.72 9.07
N VAL A 142 -3.74 6.50 10.13
CA VAL A 142 -4.59 7.69 10.38
C VAL A 142 -4.39 8.77 9.32
N GLN A 143 -3.17 8.95 8.81
CA GLN A 143 -2.89 9.90 7.73
C GLN A 143 -3.61 9.51 6.44
N MET A 144 -3.60 8.23 6.06
CA MET A 144 -4.36 7.72 4.91
C MET A 144 -5.88 7.87 5.13
N GLY A 145 -6.39 7.44 6.28
CA GLY A 145 -7.82 7.53 6.59
C GLY A 145 -8.37 8.96 6.61
N ASN A 146 -7.55 9.93 6.99
CA ASN A 146 -7.90 11.35 7.05
C ASN A 146 -7.40 12.16 5.84
N ALA A 147 -6.92 11.51 4.78
CA ALA A 147 -6.30 12.18 3.63
C ALA A 147 -7.19 13.28 3.01
N ASN A 148 -8.50 13.06 2.97
CA ASN A 148 -9.46 13.99 2.39
C ASN A 148 -9.96 15.06 3.39
N LEU A 149 -9.78 14.85 4.69
CA LEU A 149 -10.20 15.78 5.75
C LEU A 149 -9.11 16.79 6.13
N ASN A 150 -7.84 16.48 5.83
CA ASN A 150 -6.70 17.31 6.16
C ASN A 150 -6.12 17.98 4.89
N PRO A 151 -6.23 19.29 4.71
CA PRO A 151 -5.67 20.00 3.56
C PRO A 151 -4.14 19.95 3.47
N TRP A 152 -3.46 19.71 4.58
CA TRP A 152 -2.00 19.54 4.67
C TRP A 152 -1.56 18.08 4.78
N THR A 153 -2.40 17.16 4.33
CA THR A 153 -2.11 15.72 4.41
C THR A 153 -0.80 15.37 3.70
N GLU A 154 -0.06 14.44 4.30
CA GLU A 154 1.11 13.81 3.67
C GLU A 154 0.69 12.73 2.66
N ALA A 155 -0.51 12.15 2.81
CA ALA A 155 -1.10 11.18 1.88
C ALA A 155 -1.62 11.91 0.62
N LYS A 156 -0.70 12.37 -0.23
CA LYS A 156 -1.00 13.04 -1.50
C LYS A 156 -0.04 12.62 -2.59
N VAL A 157 -0.54 12.54 -3.80
CA VAL A 157 0.20 12.16 -5.01
C VAL A 157 0.09 13.29 -6.02
N ASP A 158 1.20 13.67 -6.64
CA ASP A 158 1.16 14.53 -7.83
C ASP A 158 0.79 13.69 -9.06
N THR A 159 -0.49 13.61 -9.33
CA THR A 159 -1.04 12.84 -10.45
C THR A 159 -0.84 13.53 -11.80
N LYS A 160 -0.32 14.77 -11.82
CA LYS A 160 -0.18 15.58 -13.05
C LYS A 160 1.26 15.68 -13.55
N ASN A 161 2.25 15.28 -12.78
CA ASN A 161 3.64 15.33 -13.19
C ASN A 161 3.83 14.50 -14.49
N PRO A 162 4.23 15.10 -15.62
CA PRO A 162 4.44 14.39 -16.88
C PRO A 162 5.58 13.37 -16.81
N ASP A 163 6.52 13.54 -15.87
CA ASP A 163 7.66 12.66 -15.67
C ASP A 163 7.36 11.46 -14.75
N ARG A 164 6.09 11.26 -14.38
CA ARG A 164 5.64 10.15 -13.54
C ARG A 164 6.01 8.77 -14.09
N GLY A 165 6.12 8.64 -15.41
CA GLY A 165 6.28 7.36 -16.08
C GLY A 165 4.99 6.54 -16.16
N PRO A 166 5.03 5.34 -16.77
CA PRO A 166 3.91 4.40 -16.81
C PRO A 166 3.52 3.90 -15.42
N LEU A 167 2.19 3.75 -15.20
CA LEU A 167 1.61 3.25 -13.95
C LEU A 167 0.60 2.14 -14.23
N LEU A 168 0.76 1.01 -13.56
CA LEU A 168 -0.25 -0.03 -13.42
C LEU A 168 -0.78 -0.03 -11.98
N ILE A 169 -2.11 -0.02 -11.85
CA ILE A 169 -2.78 -0.34 -10.58
C ILE A 169 -3.32 -1.76 -10.69
N ILE A 170 -3.01 -2.61 -9.72
CA ILE A 170 -3.57 -3.96 -9.58
C ILE A 170 -4.47 -3.96 -8.35
N ASP A 171 -5.67 -4.52 -8.49
CA ASP A 171 -6.66 -4.64 -7.42
C ASP A 171 -7.06 -6.09 -7.20
N GLY A 172 -7.08 -6.52 -5.95
CA GLY A 172 -7.68 -7.77 -5.52
C GLY A 172 -9.19 -7.65 -5.45
N GLY A 173 -9.89 -8.22 -6.43
CA GLY A 173 -11.33 -8.02 -6.64
C GLY A 173 -12.25 -8.36 -5.47
N ALA A 174 -11.74 -9.05 -4.44
CA ALA A 174 -12.44 -9.37 -3.19
C ALA A 174 -11.82 -8.66 -1.96
N ASP A 175 -10.93 -7.70 -2.16
CA ASP A 175 -10.23 -7.01 -1.08
C ASP A 175 -11.20 -6.21 -0.18
N HIS A 176 -11.11 -6.42 1.13
CA HIS A 176 -11.89 -5.68 2.13
C HIS A 176 -11.17 -4.42 2.64
N THR A 177 -9.85 -4.34 2.49
CA THR A 177 -9.02 -3.21 2.95
C THR A 177 -8.92 -2.12 1.89
N VAL A 178 -8.65 -2.50 0.63
CA VAL A 178 -8.64 -1.60 -0.52
C VAL A 178 -9.58 -2.17 -1.60
N PRO A 179 -10.91 -2.10 -1.41
CA PRO A 179 -11.87 -2.59 -2.41
C PRO A 179 -11.76 -1.86 -3.74
N TRP A 180 -12.18 -2.51 -4.83
CA TRP A 180 -12.20 -1.97 -6.20
C TRP A 180 -12.62 -0.50 -6.31
N ALA A 181 -13.61 -0.06 -5.52
CA ALA A 181 -14.06 1.33 -5.56
C ALA A 181 -12.95 2.33 -5.21
N ILE A 182 -12.00 1.94 -4.34
CA ILE A 182 -10.83 2.75 -3.96
C ILE A 182 -9.80 2.73 -5.09
N ALA A 183 -9.43 1.54 -5.58
CA ALA A 183 -8.46 1.40 -6.66
C ALA A 183 -8.93 2.09 -7.96
N ASP A 184 -10.20 1.94 -8.32
CA ASP A 184 -10.82 2.63 -9.47
C ASP A 184 -10.84 4.16 -9.29
N ALA A 185 -11.07 4.64 -8.06
CA ALA A 185 -11.00 6.08 -7.78
C ALA A 185 -9.56 6.61 -7.88
N ALA A 186 -8.57 5.86 -7.39
CA ALA A 186 -7.15 6.19 -7.57
C ALA A 186 -6.78 6.22 -9.07
N TYR A 187 -7.19 5.20 -9.82
CA TYR A 187 -7.02 5.16 -11.27
C TYR A 187 -7.65 6.40 -11.96
N LYS A 188 -8.87 6.78 -11.58
CA LYS A 188 -9.55 7.97 -12.14
C LYS A 188 -8.80 9.27 -11.87
N GLN A 189 -8.08 9.40 -10.76
CA GLN A 189 -7.19 10.52 -10.49
C GLN A 189 -5.94 10.49 -11.39
N GLN A 190 -5.40 9.31 -11.63
CA GLN A 190 -4.14 9.08 -12.35
C GLN A 190 -4.29 9.06 -13.88
N LYS A 191 -5.44 8.65 -14.43
CA LYS A 191 -5.64 8.41 -15.87
C LYS A 191 -5.56 9.68 -16.74
N HIS A 192 -5.63 10.85 -16.13
CA HIS A 192 -5.49 12.13 -16.86
C HIS A 192 -4.02 12.57 -17.01
N ASN A 193 -3.09 11.82 -16.45
CA ASN A 193 -1.66 12.00 -16.70
C ASN A 193 -1.33 11.67 -18.17
N PRO A 194 -0.41 12.38 -18.83
CA PRO A 194 -0.02 12.06 -20.20
C PRO A 194 0.70 10.70 -20.32
N GLY A 195 1.30 10.20 -19.24
CA GLY A 195 1.88 8.87 -19.19
C GLY A 195 0.82 7.77 -19.16
N VAL A 196 1.19 6.58 -19.64
CA VAL A 196 0.31 5.39 -19.62
C VAL A 196 -0.18 5.11 -18.20
N THR A 197 -1.49 4.90 -18.06
CA THR A 197 -2.12 4.49 -16.80
C THR A 197 -3.09 3.35 -17.08
N GLU A 198 -2.86 2.22 -16.45
CA GLU A 198 -3.70 1.02 -16.58
C GLU A 198 -4.18 0.55 -15.21
N ILE A 199 -5.29 -0.16 -15.19
CA ILE A 199 -5.82 -0.82 -13.99
C ILE A 199 -6.25 -2.23 -14.36
N VAL A 200 -5.88 -3.20 -13.51
CA VAL A 200 -6.27 -4.60 -13.64
C VAL A 200 -6.93 -5.05 -12.35
N LYS A 201 -8.05 -5.76 -12.48
CA LYS A 201 -8.74 -6.41 -11.38
C LYS A 201 -8.50 -7.90 -11.45
N ILE A 202 -7.89 -8.49 -10.40
CA ILE A 202 -7.71 -9.93 -10.28
C ILE A 202 -8.87 -10.47 -9.41
N PRO A 203 -9.81 -11.22 -10.00
CA PRO A 203 -11.01 -11.65 -9.28
C PRO A 203 -10.67 -12.62 -8.15
N ASN A 204 -11.52 -12.62 -7.10
CA ASN A 204 -11.42 -13.53 -5.96
C ASN A 204 -10.12 -13.44 -5.15
N ARG A 205 -9.39 -12.33 -5.23
CA ARG A 205 -8.19 -12.07 -4.42
C ARG A 205 -8.50 -11.05 -3.33
N GLY A 206 -8.06 -11.32 -2.11
CA GLY A 206 -8.09 -10.38 -0.99
C GLY A 206 -6.81 -9.56 -0.89
N HIS A 207 -6.66 -8.82 0.21
CA HIS A 207 -5.50 -7.93 0.42
C HIS A 207 -4.16 -8.68 0.57
N SER A 208 -4.18 -9.99 0.86
CA SER A 208 -2.98 -10.84 0.95
C SER A 208 -2.43 -11.30 -0.42
N LEU A 209 -2.95 -10.83 -1.53
CA LEU A 209 -2.69 -11.30 -2.90
C LEU A 209 -1.20 -11.32 -3.29
N THR A 210 -0.34 -10.61 -2.58
CA THR A 210 1.12 -10.61 -2.83
C THR A 210 1.86 -11.72 -2.10
N ILE A 211 1.24 -12.37 -1.11
CA ILE A 211 1.88 -13.38 -0.26
C ILE A 211 1.10 -14.69 -0.16
N ASP A 212 -0.14 -14.76 -0.62
CA ASP A 212 -0.98 -15.96 -0.63
C ASP A 212 -0.62 -16.92 -1.78
N HIS A 213 -1.27 -18.09 -1.84
CA HIS A 213 -1.00 -19.14 -2.85
C HIS A 213 -1.05 -18.65 -4.31
N GLY A 214 -1.80 -17.58 -4.61
CA GLY A 214 -1.96 -17.03 -5.97
C GLY A 214 -1.05 -15.85 -6.28
N TRP A 215 -0.07 -15.52 -5.45
CA TRP A 215 0.84 -14.39 -5.65
C TRP A 215 1.51 -14.36 -7.04
N ARG A 216 1.68 -15.53 -7.67
CA ARG A 216 2.34 -15.63 -8.98
C ARG A 216 1.55 -14.93 -10.09
N GLU A 217 0.22 -14.99 -10.08
CA GLU A 217 -0.62 -14.27 -11.04
C GLU A 217 -0.42 -12.76 -10.94
N VAL A 218 -0.30 -12.25 -9.71
CA VAL A 218 -0.03 -10.82 -9.44
C VAL A 218 1.36 -10.44 -9.95
N ALA A 219 2.37 -11.28 -9.67
CA ALA A 219 3.74 -11.05 -10.11
C ALA A 219 3.87 -11.10 -11.64
N ASP A 220 3.22 -12.06 -12.31
CA ASP A 220 3.24 -12.19 -13.77
C ASP A 220 2.51 -11.02 -14.45
N THR A 221 1.40 -10.53 -13.86
CA THR A 221 0.69 -9.33 -14.32
C THR A 221 1.58 -8.09 -14.23
N ALA A 222 2.24 -7.89 -13.08
CA ALA A 222 3.18 -6.79 -12.87
C ALA A 222 4.35 -6.87 -13.86
N LEU A 223 4.96 -8.05 -14.01
CA LEU A 223 6.10 -8.28 -14.90
C LEU A 223 5.74 -8.05 -16.37
N ALA A 224 4.55 -8.48 -16.80
CA ALA A 224 4.07 -8.27 -18.16
C ALA A 224 3.94 -6.77 -18.48
N PHE A 225 3.44 -5.97 -17.53
CA PHE A 225 3.38 -4.52 -17.69
C PHE A 225 4.77 -3.89 -17.72
N VAL A 226 5.64 -4.23 -16.78
CA VAL A 226 6.99 -3.69 -16.69
C VAL A 226 7.80 -3.92 -17.96
N LYS A 227 7.75 -5.13 -18.54
CA LYS A 227 8.47 -5.49 -19.78
C LYS A 227 8.09 -4.65 -21.01
N ARG A 228 6.99 -3.91 -20.96
CA ARG A 228 6.59 -3.03 -22.06
C ARG A 228 7.33 -1.69 -22.07
N PHE A 229 7.94 -1.31 -20.94
CA PHE A 229 8.51 0.02 -20.73
C PHE A 229 9.92 0.03 -20.12
N ALA A 230 10.44 -1.14 -19.64
CA ALA A 230 11.74 -1.27 -19.02
C ALA A 230 12.77 -1.95 -19.95
#